data_ab0f28cff49fc3ab4ca85662886ab2b8
#
_entry.id   ab0f28cff49fc3ab4ca85662886ab2b8
#
_cell.length_a   1.000
_cell.length_b   1.000
_cell.length_c   1.000
_cell.angle_alpha   90.00
_cell.angle_beta   90.00
_cell.angle_gamma   90.00
#
_symmetry.space_group_name_H-M   'P 1'
#
loop_
_entity.id
_entity.type
_entity.pdbx_description
1 polymer ?
#
loop_
_entity_poly.entity_id
_entity_poly.type
_entity_poly.pdbx_seq_one_letter_code
_entity_poly.pdbx_strand_id
1 'polypeptide(L)'
;RVSGAVLPRLKDKYDITVLACNWHGDPVDEQKDFRMFPASNRFQQAPFGEERIREIVEREEPDIVFTLNDPWIASDQYRRIEDLHKQGKFKFVGYLTMDSYNWLGGIDPHINAWDAVVAFTEFGAYEFLKAGINRPITVIPHGLDTGVFYPKDKKEARKELKLSEDIFICLNGNRNQFRKRQDITIAAFAKFAVGRP
;
A
#
# COMPACT_ATOMS: atom_id res chain seq x y z
N ARG A 1 -3.50 -4.46 3.40
CA ARG A 1 -2.81 -5.64 3.99
C ARG A 1 -1.62 -5.22 4.85
N VAL A 2 -0.73 -4.33 4.37
CA VAL A 2 0.41 -3.84 5.19
C VAL A 2 -0.10 -3.14 6.44
N SER A 3 -0.99 -2.15 6.29
CA SER A 3 -1.60 -1.44 7.42
C SER A 3 -2.28 -2.40 8.40
N GLY A 4 -3.05 -3.38 7.90
CA GLY A 4 -3.72 -4.37 8.75
C GLY A 4 -2.77 -5.26 9.56
N ALA A 5 -1.52 -5.43 9.13
CA ALA A 5 -0.51 -6.17 9.88
C ALA A 5 0.30 -5.27 10.85
N VAL A 6 0.51 -4.02 10.49
CA VAL A 6 1.36 -3.08 11.25
C VAL A 6 0.59 -2.37 12.35
N LEU A 7 -0.59 -1.82 12.06
CA LEU A 7 -1.35 -1.00 13.00
C LEU A 7 -1.68 -1.71 14.32
N PRO A 8 -2.12 -3.00 14.33
CA PRO A 8 -2.36 -3.71 15.59
C PRO A 8 -1.11 -3.87 16.47
N ARG A 9 0.08 -3.84 15.86
CA ARG A 9 1.37 -3.92 16.58
C ARG A 9 1.82 -2.58 17.17
N LEU A 10 1.19 -1.49 16.74
CA LEU A 10 1.50 -0.13 17.18
C LEU A 10 0.49 0.43 18.19
N LYS A 11 -0.66 -0.20 18.36
CA LYS A 11 -1.78 0.30 19.17
C LYS A 11 -1.42 0.59 20.63
N ASP A 12 -0.48 -0.16 21.20
CA ASP A 12 -0.05 0.02 22.60
C ASP A 12 0.92 1.20 22.78
N LYS A 13 1.43 1.76 21.66
CA LYS A 13 2.38 2.87 21.66
C LYS A 13 1.80 4.18 21.15
N TYR A 14 0.74 4.09 20.35
CA TYR A 14 0.16 5.23 19.64
C TYR A 14 -1.37 5.18 19.72
N ASP A 15 -1.99 6.33 19.91
CA ASP A 15 -3.42 6.50 19.63
C ASP A 15 -3.62 6.62 18.13
N ILE A 16 -4.30 5.64 17.53
CA ILE A 16 -4.36 5.48 16.08
C ILE A 16 -5.75 5.81 15.57
N THR A 17 -5.82 6.73 14.63
CA THR A 17 -7.00 6.99 13.81
C THR A 17 -6.70 6.63 12.36
N VAL A 18 -7.63 5.95 11.69
CA VAL A 18 -7.48 5.49 10.31
C VAL A 18 -8.53 6.12 9.42
N LEU A 19 -8.08 6.86 8.40
CA LEU A 19 -8.90 7.20 7.23
C LEU A 19 -8.79 6.05 6.23
N ALA A 20 -9.81 5.19 6.19
CA ALA A 20 -9.74 3.91 5.50
C ALA A 20 -10.06 4.04 4.00
N CYS A 21 -9.02 4.04 3.17
CA CYS A 21 -9.16 4.08 1.71
C CYS A 21 -10.01 2.93 1.18
N ASN A 22 -10.83 3.21 0.16
CA ASN A 22 -11.76 2.27 -0.48
C ASN A 22 -12.82 1.67 0.48
N TRP A 23 -13.07 2.27 1.62
CA TRP A 23 -14.14 1.92 2.52
C TRP A 23 -15.21 3.03 2.56
N HIS A 24 -16.48 2.64 2.49
CA HIS A 24 -17.62 3.56 2.39
C HIS A 24 -18.48 3.58 3.67
N GLY A 25 -17.97 3.01 4.78
CA GLY A 25 -18.67 2.97 6.06
C GLY A 25 -19.57 1.75 6.24
N ASP A 26 -19.45 0.74 5.39
CA ASP A 26 -20.13 -0.54 5.61
C ASP A 26 -19.64 -1.19 6.91
N PRO A 27 -20.51 -1.92 7.63
CA PRO A 27 -20.11 -2.66 8.82
C PRO A 27 -18.90 -3.57 8.55
N VAL A 28 -17.99 -3.64 9.51
CA VAL A 28 -16.86 -4.58 9.48
C VAL A 28 -17.10 -5.68 10.50
N ASP A 29 -16.78 -6.93 10.15
CA ASP A 29 -17.04 -8.10 10.98
C ASP A 29 -16.17 -8.16 12.24
N GLU A 30 -15.01 -7.46 12.19
CA GLU A 30 -14.07 -7.44 13.30
C GLU A 30 -14.06 -6.07 13.98
N GLN A 31 -14.18 -6.09 15.32
CA GLN A 31 -13.94 -4.90 16.11
C GLN A 31 -12.46 -4.53 16.04
N LYS A 32 -12.17 -3.29 15.63
CA LYS A 32 -10.80 -2.75 15.59
C LYS A 32 -10.49 -2.01 16.89
N ASP A 33 -9.25 -2.15 17.34
CA ASP A 33 -8.76 -1.47 18.56
C ASP A 33 -8.39 0.01 18.31
N PHE A 34 -8.78 0.57 17.16
CA PHE A 34 -8.51 1.97 16.77
C PHE A 34 -9.69 2.55 15.99
N ARG A 35 -9.81 3.87 16.05
CA ARG A 35 -10.89 4.59 15.35
C ARG A 35 -10.71 4.50 13.84
N MET A 36 -11.80 4.25 13.13
CA MET A 36 -11.81 4.18 11.67
C MET A 36 -12.87 5.11 11.09
N PHE A 37 -12.46 5.90 10.11
CA PHE A 37 -13.35 6.73 9.32
C PHE A 37 -13.34 6.27 7.86
N PRO A 38 -14.50 6.20 7.21
CA PRO A 38 -14.56 5.88 5.79
C PRO A 38 -13.94 7.01 4.96
N ALA A 39 -13.16 6.63 3.94
CA ALA A 39 -12.55 7.58 3.02
C ALA A 39 -13.60 8.37 2.21
N SER A 40 -14.71 7.71 1.87
CA SER A 40 -15.81 8.31 1.13
C SER A 40 -17.14 7.68 1.53
N ASN A 41 -18.24 8.27 1.14
CA ASN A 41 -19.53 7.60 1.19
C ASN A 41 -19.84 6.94 -0.17
N ARG A 42 -20.95 6.19 -0.26
CA ARG A 42 -21.36 5.48 -1.48
C ARG A 42 -21.65 6.40 -2.68
N PHE A 43 -21.84 7.68 -2.45
CA PHE A 43 -22.20 8.68 -3.47
C PHE A 43 -20.99 9.55 -3.89
N GLN A 44 -19.88 9.52 -3.15
CA GLN A 44 -18.67 10.26 -3.46
C GLN A 44 -17.63 9.34 -4.10
N GLN A 45 -17.05 9.80 -5.20
CA GLN A 45 -15.96 9.09 -5.89
C GLN A 45 -14.58 9.58 -5.41
N ALA A 46 -14.35 9.53 -4.11
CA ALA A 46 -13.10 9.91 -3.48
C ALA A 46 -12.50 8.73 -2.66
N PRO A 47 -12.11 7.63 -3.33
CA PRO A 47 -11.81 6.36 -2.65
C PRO A 47 -10.55 6.41 -1.78
N PHE A 48 -9.72 7.42 -1.91
CA PHE A 48 -8.48 7.59 -1.16
C PHE A 48 -8.58 8.62 -0.02
N GLY A 49 -9.78 9.15 0.21
CA GLY A 49 -10.04 10.06 1.33
C GLY A 49 -9.61 11.51 1.10
N GLU A 50 -9.26 11.86 -0.14
CA GLU A 50 -8.81 13.21 -0.51
C GLU A 50 -9.84 14.30 -0.17
N GLU A 51 -11.13 13.99 -0.21
CA GLU A 51 -12.21 14.91 0.16
C GLU A 51 -12.44 15.02 1.68
N ARG A 52 -11.95 14.06 2.46
CA ARG A 52 -12.23 13.97 3.89
C ARG A 52 -11.02 14.15 4.80
N ILE A 53 -9.81 14.05 4.23
CA ILE A 53 -8.58 14.08 5.04
C ILE A 53 -8.50 15.36 5.89
N ARG A 54 -8.93 16.51 5.35
CA ARG A 54 -8.89 17.78 6.07
C ARG A 54 -9.83 17.75 7.29
N GLU A 55 -11.09 17.35 7.10
CA GLU A 55 -12.07 17.20 8.17
C GLU A 55 -11.53 16.30 9.31
N ILE A 56 -10.91 15.19 8.93
CA ILE A 56 -10.39 14.23 9.92
C ILE A 56 -9.16 14.78 10.65
N VAL A 57 -8.25 15.44 9.95
CA VAL A 57 -7.06 16.05 10.57
C VAL A 57 -7.45 17.20 11.51
N GLU A 58 -8.41 18.04 11.14
CA GLU A 58 -8.90 19.13 11.99
C GLU A 58 -9.65 18.63 13.23
N ARG A 59 -10.36 17.49 13.11
CA ARG A 59 -11.13 16.88 14.18
C ARG A 59 -10.28 16.09 15.18
N GLU A 60 -9.32 15.31 14.65
CA GLU A 60 -8.53 14.37 15.46
C GLU A 60 -7.22 15.00 15.98
N GLU A 61 -6.82 16.14 15.41
CA GLU A 61 -5.61 16.90 15.77
C GLU A 61 -4.36 15.99 15.95
N PRO A 62 -3.99 15.17 14.96
CA PRO A 62 -2.91 14.21 15.11
C PRO A 62 -1.54 14.89 15.21
N ASP A 63 -0.61 14.32 15.99
CA ASP A 63 0.80 14.73 15.95
C ASP A 63 1.49 14.30 14.64
N ILE A 64 1.04 13.19 14.04
CA ILE A 64 1.61 12.62 12.82
C ILE A 64 0.49 12.23 11.86
N VAL A 65 0.56 12.71 10.63
CA VAL A 65 -0.22 12.20 9.50
C VAL A 65 0.68 11.27 8.69
N PHE A 66 0.32 10.00 8.64
CA PHE A 66 1.05 8.98 7.89
C PHE A 66 0.22 8.48 6.71
N THR A 67 0.79 8.47 5.52
CA THR A 67 0.16 7.87 4.33
C THR A 67 1.00 6.74 3.76
N LEU A 68 0.33 5.65 3.35
CA LEU A 68 0.91 4.53 2.61
C LEU A 68 0.15 4.41 1.30
N ASN A 69 0.66 5.06 0.27
CA ASN A 69 0.00 5.16 -1.04
C ASN A 69 1.00 5.33 -2.17
N ASP A 70 0.49 5.34 -3.39
CA ASP A 70 1.23 5.81 -4.55
C ASP A 70 1.52 7.31 -4.40
N PRO A 71 2.65 7.82 -4.94
CA PRO A 71 3.08 9.21 -4.75
C PRO A 71 2.04 10.25 -5.12
N TRP A 72 1.31 10.06 -6.23
CA TRP A 72 0.28 11.01 -6.68
C TRP A 72 -0.92 11.07 -5.72
N ILE A 73 -1.32 9.93 -5.13
CA ILE A 73 -2.40 9.90 -4.13
C ILE A 73 -1.95 10.60 -2.85
N ALA A 74 -0.75 10.28 -2.37
CA ALA A 74 -0.18 10.90 -1.18
C ALA A 74 0.00 12.41 -1.35
N SER A 75 0.41 12.87 -2.52
CA SER A 75 0.53 14.29 -2.84
C SER A 75 -0.81 14.99 -2.90
N ASP A 76 -1.84 14.35 -3.44
CA ASP A 76 -3.19 14.92 -3.47
C ASP A 76 -3.76 15.05 -2.06
N GLN A 77 -3.61 14.02 -1.24
CA GLN A 77 -3.96 14.08 0.19
C GLN A 77 -3.22 15.21 0.90
N TYR A 78 -1.91 15.34 0.70
CA TYR A 78 -1.10 16.38 1.33
C TYR A 78 -1.54 17.79 0.94
N ARG A 79 -1.79 18.05 -0.34
CA ARG A 79 -2.24 19.38 -0.82
C ARG A 79 -3.51 19.88 -0.11
N ARG A 80 -4.37 18.98 0.36
CA ARG A 80 -5.60 19.33 1.08
C ARG A 80 -5.36 19.82 2.50
N ILE A 81 -4.17 19.55 3.07
CA ILE A 81 -3.81 19.84 4.46
C ILE A 81 -2.46 20.54 4.59
N GLU A 82 -1.86 20.96 3.48
CA GLU A 82 -0.54 21.61 3.45
C GLU A 82 -0.48 22.88 4.31
N ASP A 83 -1.53 23.67 4.30
CA ASP A 83 -1.64 24.90 5.10
C ASP A 83 -1.62 24.59 6.62
N LEU A 84 -2.25 23.49 7.05
CA LEU A 84 -2.21 23.02 8.45
C LEU A 84 -0.81 22.53 8.81
N HIS A 85 -0.16 21.81 7.90
CA HIS A 85 1.23 21.37 8.08
C HIS A 85 2.19 22.56 8.20
N LYS A 86 2.06 23.57 7.34
CA LYS A 86 2.86 24.83 7.40
C LYS A 86 2.65 25.60 8.71
N GLN A 87 1.50 25.45 9.36
CA GLN A 87 1.24 25.99 10.69
C GLN A 87 1.87 25.17 11.82
N GLY A 88 2.53 24.05 11.49
CA GLY A 88 3.18 23.16 12.47
C GLY A 88 2.23 22.28 13.28
N LYS A 89 1.00 22.07 12.80
CA LYS A 89 -0.02 21.31 13.54
C LYS A 89 0.28 19.81 13.63
N PHE A 90 1.03 19.26 12.67
CA PHE A 90 1.41 17.84 12.64
C PHE A 90 2.70 17.65 11.84
N LYS A 91 3.27 16.44 11.90
CA LYS A 91 4.33 15.98 11.01
C LYS A 91 3.74 15.10 9.90
N PHE A 92 4.19 15.29 8.66
CA PHE A 92 3.72 14.48 7.53
C PHE A 92 4.75 13.46 7.08
N VAL A 93 4.36 12.19 7.06
CA VAL A 93 5.21 11.05 6.71
C VAL A 93 4.59 10.30 5.54
N GLY A 94 5.30 10.20 4.43
CA GLY A 94 4.87 9.41 3.27
C GLY A 94 5.66 8.12 3.14
N TYR A 95 4.98 6.97 3.19
CA TYR A 95 5.53 5.67 2.83
C TYR A 95 5.06 5.31 1.42
N LEU A 96 5.94 5.48 0.45
CA LEU A 96 5.61 5.53 -0.96
C LEU A 96 6.00 4.26 -1.70
N THR A 97 5.15 3.88 -2.66
CA THR A 97 5.43 2.79 -3.59
C THR A 97 6.04 3.35 -4.88
N MET A 98 7.03 2.65 -5.43
CA MET A 98 7.59 2.91 -6.76
C MET A 98 7.75 1.59 -7.50
N ASP A 99 7.01 1.42 -8.57
CA ASP A 99 6.98 0.20 -9.39
C ASP A 99 7.38 0.43 -10.86
N SER A 100 7.88 1.63 -11.16
CA SER A 100 8.34 2.01 -12.50
C SER A 100 9.61 2.85 -12.44
N TYR A 101 10.33 2.92 -13.55
CA TYR A 101 11.52 3.74 -13.73
C TYR A 101 11.27 4.84 -14.78
N ASN A 102 12.17 5.83 -14.82
CA ASN A 102 12.10 6.95 -15.74
C ASN A 102 10.76 7.71 -15.66
N TRP A 103 10.44 8.18 -14.48
CA TRP A 103 9.24 9.00 -14.27
C TRP A 103 9.31 10.31 -15.04
N LEU A 104 8.77 10.33 -16.25
CA LEU A 104 8.93 11.43 -17.22
C LEU A 104 8.25 12.73 -16.82
N GLY A 105 7.28 12.70 -15.91
CA GLY A 105 6.58 13.88 -15.42
C GLY A 105 7.24 14.53 -14.20
N GLY A 106 8.33 13.96 -13.69
CA GLY A 106 8.86 14.33 -12.37
C GLY A 106 7.92 13.92 -11.24
N ILE A 107 8.38 14.06 -10.02
CA ILE A 107 7.54 13.86 -8.84
C ILE A 107 6.96 15.20 -8.40
N ASP A 108 5.80 15.16 -7.73
CA ASP A 108 5.20 16.35 -7.18
C ASP A 108 6.19 17.04 -6.21
N PRO A 109 6.58 18.30 -6.46
CA PRO A 109 7.55 19.01 -5.64
C PRO A 109 7.11 19.22 -4.20
N HIS A 110 5.80 19.14 -3.90
CA HIS A 110 5.28 19.23 -2.53
C HIS A 110 5.81 18.13 -1.62
N ILE A 111 6.26 16.97 -2.18
CA ILE A 111 6.89 15.89 -1.41
C ILE A 111 8.16 16.36 -0.69
N ASN A 112 8.85 17.36 -1.24
CA ASN A 112 10.02 17.95 -0.61
C ASN A 112 9.71 18.79 0.65
N ALA A 113 8.44 19.09 0.90
CA ALA A 113 8.00 19.76 2.12
C ALA A 113 7.64 18.80 3.27
N TRP A 114 7.53 17.49 3.01
CA TRP A 114 7.16 16.51 4.04
C TRP A 114 8.28 16.32 5.06
N ASP A 115 7.95 15.88 6.28
CA ASP A 115 8.95 15.64 7.32
C ASP A 115 9.78 14.39 7.06
N ALA A 116 9.16 13.33 6.52
CA ALA A 116 9.88 12.13 6.13
C ALA A 116 9.28 11.46 4.89
N VAL A 117 10.17 10.90 4.07
CA VAL A 117 9.84 10.06 2.93
C VAL A 117 10.44 8.69 3.12
N VAL A 118 9.61 7.67 3.00
CA VAL A 118 10.01 6.27 3.13
C VAL A 118 9.72 5.56 1.80
N ALA A 119 10.68 4.81 1.30
CA ALA A 119 10.52 3.89 0.18
C ALA A 119 10.56 2.44 0.68
N PHE A 120 9.83 1.53 0.05
CA PHE A 120 9.85 0.12 0.44
C PHE A 120 10.95 -0.71 -0.25
N THR A 121 11.70 -0.11 -1.19
CA THR A 121 12.85 -0.72 -1.87
C THR A 121 13.95 0.28 -2.15
N GLU A 122 15.19 -0.19 -2.24
CA GLU A 122 16.34 0.61 -2.70
C GLU A 122 16.11 1.16 -4.12
N PHE A 123 15.51 0.35 -4.99
CA PHE A 123 15.09 0.78 -6.33
C PHE A 123 14.16 1.99 -6.25
N GLY A 124 13.13 1.91 -5.40
CA GLY A 124 12.18 3.02 -5.21
C GLY A 124 12.85 4.29 -4.70
N ALA A 125 13.76 4.16 -3.71
CA ALA A 125 14.51 5.29 -3.20
C ALA A 125 15.37 5.96 -4.28
N TYR A 126 16.08 5.15 -5.08
CA TYR A 126 16.87 5.64 -6.20
C TYR A 126 16.02 6.40 -7.24
N GLU A 127 14.90 5.81 -7.67
CA GLU A 127 14.00 6.46 -8.66
C GLU A 127 13.34 7.72 -8.10
N PHE A 128 13.02 7.78 -6.81
CA PHE A 128 12.51 8.99 -6.17
C PHE A 128 13.54 10.13 -6.17
N LEU A 129 14.79 9.85 -5.81
CA LEU A 129 15.87 10.84 -5.89
C LEU A 129 16.08 11.35 -7.32
N LYS A 130 16.08 10.44 -8.29
CA LYS A 130 16.19 10.75 -9.71
C LYS A 130 15.00 11.57 -10.22
N ALA A 131 13.81 11.35 -9.69
CA ALA A 131 12.60 12.09 -10.03
C ALA A 131 12.51 13.49 -9.40
N GLY A 132 13.45 13.87 -8.52
CA GLY A 132 13.54 15.21 -7.95
C GLY A 132 13.21 15.33 -6.45
N ILE A 133 13.08 14.21 -5.72
CA ILE A 133 13.08 14.30 -4.26
C ILE A 133 14.49 14.67 -3.80
N ASN A 134 14.61 15.81 -3.13
CA ASN A 134 15.89 16.40 -2.72
C ASN A 134 16.19 16.27 -1.22
N ARG A 135 15.63 15.26 -0.58
CA ARG A 135 15.78 15.00 0.86
C ARG A 135 16.12 13.51 1.11
N PRO A 136 16.65 13.18 2.29
CA PRO A 136 16.93 11.79 2.63
C PRO A 136 15.67 10.93 2.54
N ILE A 137 15.82 9.75 1.94
CA ILE A 137 14.77 8.74 1.84
C ILE A 137 15.19 7.55 2.69
N THR A 138 14.33 7.15 3.62
CA THR A 138 14.55 5.94 4.41
C THR A 138 13.98 4.73 3.67
N VAL A 139 14.76 3.65 3.58
CA VAL A 139 14.27 2.41 2.98
C VAL A 139 13.78 1.48 4.09
N ILE A 140 12.49 1.14 4.05
CA ILE A 140 11.87 0.18 4.96
C ILE A 140 11.10 -0.84 4.13
N PRO A 141 11.63 -2.06 3.93
CA PRO A 141 10.94 -3.10 3.16
C PRO A 141 9.62 -3.54 3.81
N HIS A 142 8.69 -4.01 2.98
CA HIS A 142 7.50 -4.68 3.48
C HIS A 142 7.88 -5.96 4.20
N GLY A 143 7.39 -6.13 5.42
CA GLY A 143 7.54 -7.34 6.19
C GLY A 143 6.59 -8.45 5.76
N LEU A 144 6.90 -9.65 6.19
CA LEU A 144 6.09 -10.85 6.02
C LEU A 144 5.86 -11.49 7.38
N ASP A 145 4.64 -11.95 7.65
CA ASP A 145 4.35 -12.72 8.85
C ASP A 145 4.88 -14.15 8.67
N THR A 146 6.00 -14.45 9.29
CA THR A 146 6.68 -15.75 9.19
C THR A 146 5.95 -16.85 9.96
N GLY A 147 5.01 -16.52 10.83
CA GLY A 147 4.12 -17.49 11.46
C GLY A 147 3.05 -18.03 10.49
N VAL A 148 2.72 -17.23 9.46
CA VAL A 148 1.75 -17.59 8.41
C VAL A 148 2.46 -18.05 7.14
N PHE A 149 3.53 -17.37 6.76
CA PHE A 149 4.29 -17.62 5.52
C PHE A 149 5.66 -18.21 5.87
N TYR A 150 5.77 -19.50 5.85
CA TYR A 150 7.00 -20.23 6.11
C TYR A 150 7.18 -21.37 5.08
N PRO A 151 8.42 -21.80 4.80
CA PRO A 151 8.67 -22.94 3.93
C PRO A 151 8.04 -24.19 4.50
N LYS A 152 7.24 -24.87 3.67
CA LYS A 152 6.69 -26.21 3.96
C LYS A 152 7.36 -27.25 3.07
N ASP A 153 7.36 -28.50 3.51
CA ASP A 153 7.70 -29.60 2.63
C ASP A 153 6.74 -29.65 1.43
N LYS A 154 7.30 -29.82 0.25
CA LYS A 154 6.53 -29.79 -1.01
C LYS A 154 5.47 -30.86 -1.08
N LYS A 155 5.76 -32.07 -0.57
CA LYS A 155 4.82 -33.19 -0.61
C LYS A 155 3.68 -32.99 0.36
N GLU A 156 3.99 -32.51 1.57
CA GLU A 156 2.97 -32.15 2.57
C GLU A 156 2.04 -31.05 2.05
N ALA A 157 2.59 -29.96 1.51
CA ALA A 157 1.82 -28.87 0.94
C ALA A 157 0.91 -29.34 -0.22
N ARG A 158 1.41 -30.21 -1.09
CA ARG A 158 0.61 -30.78 -2.18
C ARG A 158 -0.51 -31.67 -1.65
N LYS A 159 -0.23 -32.50 -0.64
CA LYS A 159 -1.24 -33.34 0.01
C LYS A 159 -2.35 -32.52 0.65
N GLU A 160 -1.99 -31.46 1.39
CA GLU A 160 -2.97 -30.54 1.99
C GLU A 160 -3.88 -29.88 0.93
N LEU A 161 -3.28 -29.48 -0.20
CA LEU A 161 -3.99 -28.85 -1.31
C LEU A 161 -4.68 -29.86 -2.26
N LYS A 162 -4.59 -31.14 -1.99
CA LYS A 162 -5.11 -32.24 -2.84
C LYS A 162 -4.58 -32.19 -4.28
N LEU A 163 -3.31 -31.87 -4.43
CA LEU A 163 -2.61 -31.78 -5.72
C LEU A 163 -1.72 -33.04 -5.91
N SER A 164 -1.66 -33.54 -7.14
CA SER A 164 -0.76 -34.65 -7.48
C SER A 164 0.71 -34.26 -7.32
N GLU A 165 1.56 -35.19 -6.93
CA GLU A 165 3.00 -34.96 -6.83
C GLU A 165 3.66 -34.79 -8.21
N ASP A 166 3.11 -35.38 -9.25
CA ASP A 166 3.71 -35.51 -10.58
C ASP A 166 3.36 -34.35 -11.54
N ILE A 167 2.42 -33.50 -11.16
CA ILE A 167 2.02 -32.39 -12.03
C ILE A 167 2.97 -31.20 -11.91
N PHE A 168 3.20 -30.51 -13.04
CA PHE A 168 3.83 -29.19 -13.05
C PHE A 168 2.78 -28.11 -12.77
N ILE A 169 3.03 -27.25 -11.81
CA ILE A 169 2.09 -26.21 -11.39
C ILE A 169 2.66 -24.84 -11.74
N CYS A 170 1.92 -24.09 -12.55
CA CYS A 170 2.16 -22.69 -12.80
C CYS A 170 1.10 -21.86 -12.08
N LEU A 171 1.51 -21.01 -11.14
CA LEU A 171 0.61 -20.18 -10.35
C LEU A 171 0.72 -18.70 -10.76
N ASN A 172 -0.42 -18.09 -11.10
CA ASN A 172 -0.56 -16.64 -11.17
C ASN A 172 -1.53 -16.18 -10.07
N GLY A 173 -0.97 -15.77 -8.93
CA GLY A 173 -1.72 -15.32 -7.75
C GLY A 173 -2.14 -13.85 -7.78
N ASN A 174 -2.06 -13.17 -8.90
CA ASN A 174 -2.47 -11.78 -9.03
C ASN A 174 -4.00 -11.64 -9.01
N ARG A 175 -4.48 -10.49 -8.50
CA ARG A 175 -5.87 -10.09 -8.68
C ARG A 175 -6.21 -10.08 -10.18
N ASN A 176 -7.40 -10.57 -10.57
CA ASN A 176 -7.85 -10.52 -11.96
C ASN A 176 -8.16 -9.07 -12.37
N GLN A 177 -7.16 -8.42 -12.95
CA GLN A 177 -7.22 -7.07 -13.50
C GLN A 177 -6.52 -7.05 -14.86
N PHE A 178 -7.00 -6.22 -15.78
CA PHE A 178 -6.47 -6.13 -17.15
C PHE A 178 -4.95 -5.97 -17.20
N ARG A 179 -4.36 -5.09 -16.37
CA ARG A 179 -2.91 -4.86 -16.31
C ARG A 179 -2.08 -6.07 -15.84
N LYS A 180 -2.71 -7.05 -15.19
CA LYS A 180 -2.03 -8.27 -14.71
C LYS A 180 -1.97 -9.38 -15.76
N ARG A 181 -2.63 -9.17 -16.90
CA ARG A 181 -2.53 -9.96 -18.10
C ARG A 181 -2.56 -11.48 -17.85
N GLN A 182 -3.57 -11.94 -17.11
CA GLN A 182 -3.76 -13.37 -16.87
C GLN A 182 -4.01 -14.13 -18.18
N ASP A 183 -4.64 -13.49 -19.16
CA ASP A 183 -4.82 -13.98 -20.53
C ASP A 183 -3.48 -14.39 -21.16
N ILE A 184 -2.45 -13.54 -21.07
CA ILE A 184 -1.10 -13.86 -21.58
C ILE A 184 -0.49 -15.03 -20.81
N THR A 185 -0.64 -15.06 -19.47
CA THR A 185 -0.13 -16.16 -18.66
C THR A 185 -0.72 -17.50 -19.10
N ILE A 186 -2.03 -17.56 -19.31
CA ILE A 186 -2.72 -18.79 -19.77
C ILE A 186 -2.26 -19.17 -21.18
N ALA A 187 -2.21 -18.21 -22.12
CA ALA A 187 -1.78 -18.47 -23.49
C ALA A 187 -0.32 -18.94 -23.56
N ALA A 188 0.56 -18.33 -22.77
CA ALA A 188 1.97 -18.74 -22.69
C ALA A 188 2.12 -20.14 -22.09
N PHE A 189 1.39 -20.44 -21.03
CA PHE A 189 1.40 -21.77 -20.42
C PHE A 189 0.85 -22.84 -21.38
N ALA A 190 -0.23 -22.56 -22.10
CA ALA A 190 -0.77 -23.48 -23.09
C ALA A 190 0.25 -23.83 -24.17
N LYS A 191 1.01 -22.85 -24.67
CA LYS A 191 2.12 -23.12 -25.62
C LYS A 191 3.27 -23.91 -24.99
N PHE A 192 3.63 -23.59 -23.75
CA PHE A 192 4.67 -24.30 -23.03
C PHE A 192 4.31 -25.77 -22.78
N ALA A 193 3.05 -26.07 -22.51
CA ALA A 193 2.57 -27.41 -22.16
C ALA A 193 2.46 -28.37 -23.39
N VAL A 194 2.50 -27.84 -24.62
CA VAL A 194 2.43 -28.68 -25.81
C VAL A 194 3.56 -29.74 -25.83
N GLY A 195 3.18 -31.00 -25.91
CA GLY A 195 4.11 -32.16 -25.94
C GLY A 195 4.81 -32.46 -24.62
N ARG A 196 4.35 -31.85 -23.50
CA ARG A 196 4.82 -32.15 -22.14
C ARG A 196 3.71 -32.82 -21.34
N PRO A 197 4.04 -33.93 -20.63
CA PRO A 197 3.07 -34.64 -19.79
C PRO A 197 2.64 -33.77 -18.58
#